data_940b2dded7f6cb73f921c60d8ad37eab
#
_entry.id   940b2dded7f6cb73f921c60d8ad37eab
#
_cell.length_a   1.000
_cell.length_b   1.000
_cell.length_c   1.000
_cell.angle_alpha   90.00
_cell.angle_beta   90.00
_cell.angle_gamma   90.00
#
_symmetry.space_group_name_H-M   'P 1'
#
loop_
_entity.id
_entity.type
_entity.pdbx_description
1 polymer ?
#
loop_
_entity_poly.entity_id
_entity_poly.type
_entity_poly.pdbx_seq_one_letter_code
_entity_poly.pdbx_strand_id
1 'polypeptide(L)'
;MKLASSWIGDAPITTPSKPFYDEVEELDELDESKDGCGGVEWQPYVLKTPHSSNKMLHELAREIRGVEEKRGKTLRSTQYKTIFVKWESGSRPFLQPNHDYFTEFLAKLDRVTVPKGETLGAAFERAKRLQPPSKALVITNKDVQLLASLCRELQEMAGHQPFMLHQTSVAKVFALSQRTISNWIFALKTVGVLKLAEAAIPNARAARYYFIE
;
A
#
# COMPACT_ATOMS: atom_id res chain seq x y z
N MET A 1 54.98 -32.43 32.20
CA MET A 1 54.17 -31.84 31.12
C MET A 1 52.80 -31.57 31.69
N LYS A 2 52.46 -30.28 31.91
CA LYS A 2 51.16 -29.83 32.46
C LYS A 2 50.25 -29.44 31.29
N LEU A 3 49.08 -30.07 31.22
CA LEU A 3 48.04 -29.72 30.27
C LEU A 3 47.24 -28.54 30.82
N ALA A 4 47.12 -27.49 30.04
CA ALA A 4 46.32 -26.31 30.29
C ALA A 4 44.85 -26.57 29.98
N SER A 5 43.98 -26.36 30.95
CA SER A 5 42.53 -26.34 30.79
C SER A 5 42.08 -24.99 30.21
N SER A 6 41.44 -25.01 29.04
CA SER A 6 40.86 -23.85 28.40
C SER A 6 39.51 -23.52 29.06
N TRP A 7 39.37 -22.28 29.45
CA TRP A 7 38.11 -21.67 29.93
C TRP A 7 37.11 -21.53 28.78
N ILE A 8 35.95 -22.12 28.94
CA ILE A 8 34.75 -21.81 28.12
C ILE A 8 34.04 -20.67 28.85
N GLY A 9 34.10 -19.50 28.26
CA GLY A 9 33.38 -18.34 28.78
C GLY A 9 31.91 -18.46 28.42
N ASP A 10 31.03 -18.47 29.45
CA ASP A 10 29.60 -18.33 29.29
C ASP A 10 29.26 -16.93 28.75
N ALA A 11 28.80 -16.86 27.53
CA ALA A 11 28.22 -15.63 26.98
C ALA A 11 26.88 -15.36 27.67
N PRO A 12 26.60 -14.14 28.14
CA PRO A 12 25.34 -13.83 28.76
C PRO A 12 24.20 -13.95 27.73
N ILE A 13 23.18 -14.73 28.08
CA ILE A 13 21.92 -14.84 27.33
C ILE A 13 21.26 -13.46 27.39
N THR A 14 21.32 -12.73 26.31
CA THR A 14 20.52 -11.50 26.12
C THR A 14 19.06 -11.89 26.04
N THR A 15 18.32 -11.59 27.10
CA THR A 15 16.86 -11.62 27.10
C THR A 15 16.34 -10.76 25.95
N PRO A 16 15.36 -11.24 25.16
CA PRO A 16 14.76 -10.43 24.13
C PRO A 16 14.12 -9.20 24.77
N SER A 17 14.47 -8.02 24.26
CA SER A 17 13.89 -6.75 24.64
C SER A 17 12.37 -6.83 24.51
N LYS A 18 11.67 -6.35 25.54
CA LYS A 18 10.22 -6.22 25.58
C LYS A 18 9.70 -5.60 24.27
N PRO A 19 8.59 -6.10 23.74
CA PRO A 19 7.99 -5.50 22.56
C PRO A 19 7.57 -4.05 22.86
N PHE A 20 7.79 -3.18 21.92
CA PHE A 20 7.64 -1.72 21.89
C PHE A 20 6.19 -1.19 22.15
N TYR A 21 5.34 -1.95 22.81
CA TYR A 21 3.90 -1.66 22.93
C TYR A 21 3.47 -1.04 24.27
N ASP A 22 4.40 -0.77 25.23
CA ASP A 22 4.01 -0.41 26.59
C ASP A 22 4.16 1.07 26.99
N GLU A 23 4.47 1.99 26.05
CA GLU A 23 4.52 3.40 26.42
C GLU A 23 3.84 4.26 25.34
N VAL A 24 2.56 4.44 25.40
CA VAL A 24 1.82 5.70 25.11
C VAL A 24 0.37 5.53 25.60
N GLU A 25 0.15 5.51 26.89
CA GLU A 25 -1.11 5.91 27.48
C GLU A 25 -0.92 7.30 28.05
N GLU A 26 -1.31 8.33 27.30
CA GLU A 26 -1.88 9.56 27.89
C GLU A 26 -2.42 10.49 26.81
N LEU A 27 -3.69 10.85 26.99
CA LEU A 27 -4.37 12.07 26.51
C LEU A 27 -4.64 12.18 24.99
N ASP A 28 -5.75 11.61 24.57
CA ASP A 28 -6.72 12.32 23.72
C ASP A 28 -8.10 11.72 23.92
N GLU A 29 -8.83 12.27 24.88
CA GLU A 29 -10.29 12.18 24.95
C GLU A 29 -10.88 12.81 23.68
N LEU A 30 -11.93 12.18 23.16
CA LEU A 30 -12.80 12.63 22.06
C LEU A 30 -12.43 12.15 20.65
N ASP A 31 -12.57 10.86 20.41
CA ASP A 31 -13.18 10.34 19.18
C ASP A 31 -13.65 8.90 19.39
N GLU A 32 -14.60 8.73 20.29
CA GLU A 32 -15.36 7.50 20.43
C GLU A 32 -16.38 7.41 19.30
N SER A 33 -15.95 6.92 18.15
CA SER A 33 -16.91 6.24 17.28
C SER A 33 -17.46 5.08 18.11
N LYS A 34 -18.79 5.08 18.33
CA LYS A 34 -19.54 4.17 19.24
C LYS A 34 -19.22 2.66 19.08
N ASP A 35 -18.46 2.29 18.05
CA ASP A 35 -18.13 0.92 17.70
C ASP A 35 -16.64 0.54 17.91
N GLY A 36 -15.79 1.47 18.37
CA GLY A 36 -14.36 1.25 18.59
C GLY A 36 -13.54 0.99 17.32
N CYS A 37 -14.14 1.13 16.14
CA CYS A 37 -13.49 0.84 14.85
C CYS A 37 -12.91 2.08 14.17
N GLY A 38 -12.94 3.24 14.83
CA GLY A 38 -12.40 4.44 14.23
C GLY A 38 -13.04 4.82 12.87
N GLY A 39 -14.34 4.54 12.67
CA GLY A 39 -15.06 4.83 11.42
C GLY A 39 -14.69 3.95 10.23
N VAL A 40 -13.99 2.84 10.44
CA VAL A 40 -13.68 1.86 9.40
C VAL A 40 -14.87 0.94 9.17
N GLU A 41 -15.35 0.86 7.94
CA GLU A 41 -16.36 -0.10 7.52
C GLU A 41 -15.69 -1.45 7.24
N TRP A 42 -15.75 -2.38 8.17
CA TRP A 42 -15.12 -3.70 8.06
C TRP A 42 -16.06 -4.78 7.48
N GLN A 43 -17.37 -4.61 7.58
CA GLN A 43 -18.38 -5.60 7.18
C GLN A 43 -18.29 -6.03 5.70
N PRO A 44 -18.03 -5.14 4.73
CA PRO A 44 -17.90 -5.52 3.33
C PRO A 44 -16.75 -6.51 3.05
N TYR A 45 -15.78 -6.60 3.97
CA TYR A 45 -14.58 -7.42 3.83
C TYR A 45 -14.67 -8.79 4.51
N VAL A 46 -15.78 -9.06 5.19
CA VAL A 46 -16.07 -10.39 5.78
C VAL A 46 -16.09 -11.44 4.67
N LEU A 47 -15.44 -12.58 4.92
CA LEU A 47 -15.38 -13.66 3.95
C LEU A 47 -16.76 -14.24 3.66
N LYS A 48 -17.01 -14.47 2.37
CA LYS A 48 -18.22 -15.14 1.88
C LYS A 48 -17.90 -16.49 1.23
N THR A 49 -16.62 -16.74 0.96
CA THR A 49 -16.11 -17.95 0.32
C THR A 49 -14.75 -18.31 0.90
N PRO A 50 -14.39 -19.60 0.96
CA PRO A 50 -13.05 -20.02 1.35
C PRO A 50 -11.98 -19.49 0.39
N HIS A 51 -10.71 -19.45 0.83
CA HIS A 51 -9.53 -19.02 0.07
C HIS A 51 -9.51 -17.56 -0.41
N SER A 52 -10.42 -16.71 0.10
CA SER A 52 -10.44 -15.27 -0.26
C SER A 52 -9.82 -14.36 0.82
N SER A 53 -9.29 -14.92 1.91
CA SER A 53 -8.76 -14.18 3.07
C SER A 53 -7.68 -13.16 2.69
N ASN A 54 -6.70 -13.57 1.91
CA ASN A 54 -5.59 -12.70 1.46
C ASN A 54 -6.10 -11.45 0.73
N LYS A 55 -7.08 -11.61 -0.18
CA LYS A 55 -7.68 -10.49 -0.91
C LYS A 55 -8.48 -9.59 0.03
N MET A 56 -9.33 -10.18 0.89
CA MET A 56 -10.19 -9.40 1.78
C MET A 56 -9.41 -8.65 2.86
N LEU A 57 -8.35 -9.25 3.43
CA LEU A 57 -7.45 -8.56 4.34
C LEU A 57 -6.70 -7.41 3.67
N HIS A 58 -6.30 -7.57 2.40
CA HIS A 58 -5.67 -6.49 1.65
C HIS A 58 -6.65 -5.33 1.41
N GLU A 59 -7.89 -5.61 1.01
CA GLU A 59 -8.91 -4.58 0.81
C GLU A 59 -9.31 -3.90 2.13
N LEU A 60 -9.39 -4.65 3.24
CA LEU A 60 -9.61 -4.09 4.57
C LEU A 60 -8.45 -3.16 4.99
N ALA A 61 -7.21 -3.56 4.74
CA ALA A 61 -6.05 -2.72 5.00
C ALA A 61 -6.08 -1.41 4.19
N ARG A 62 -6.53 -1.47 2.93
CA ARG A 62 -6.73 -0.28 2.09
C ARG A 62 -7.83 0.65 2.63
N GLU A 63 -8.93 0.07 3.13
CA GLU A 63 -10.00 0.85 3.79
C GLU A 63 -9.47 1.61 4.99
N ILE A 64 -8.72 0.91 5.85
CA ILE A 64 -8.12 1.49 7.04
C ILE A 64 -7.21 2.68 6.66
N ARG A 65 -6.31 2.49 5.69
CA ARG A 65 -5.43 3.56 5.21
C ARG A 65 -6.22 4.73 4.62
N GLY A 66 -7.33 4.46 3.92
CA GLY A 66 -8.22 5.51 3.41
C GLY A 66 -8.91 6.33 4.51
N VAL A 67 -9.27 5.70 5.62
CA VAL A 67 -9.83 6.40 6.80
C VAL A 67 -8.75 7.22 7.49
N GLU A 68 -7.54 6.67 7.68
CA GLU A 68 -6.41 7.36 8.29
C GLU A 68 -6.01 8.62 7.51
N GLU A 69 -5.95 8.51 6.18
CA GLU A 69 -5.64 9.64 5.30
C GLU A 69 -6.69 10.75 5.40
N LYS A 70 -7.97 10.40 5.34
CA LYS A 70 -9.07 11.38 5.49
C LYS A 70 -9.05 12.08 6.85
N ARG A 71 -8.58 11.41 7.89
CA ARG A 71 -8.46 11.94 9.25
C ARG A 71 -7.15 12.68 9.50
N GLY A 72 -6.14 12.49 8.65
CA GLY A 72 -4.78 12.98 8.86
C GLY A 72 -4.09 12.36 10.09
N LYS A 73 -4.59 11.22 10.60
CA LYS A 73 -4.12 10.56 11.83
C LYS A 73 -4.22 9.04 11.70
N THR A 74 -3.19 8.32 12.11
CA THR A 74 -3.18 6.86 12.18
C THR A 74 -4.12 6.35 13.28
N LEU A 75 -4.72 5.19 13.06
CA LEU A 75 -5.52 4.52 14.08
C LEU A 75 -4.62 4.00 15.22
N ARG A 76 -5.19 3.90 16.42
CA ARG A 76 -4.51 3.29 17.57
C ARG A 76 -4.40 1.77 17.40
N SER A 77 -3.40 1.15 18.01
CA SER A 77 -3.22 -0.32 17.99
C SER A 77 -4.45 -1.08 18.50
N THR A 78 -5.15 -0.53 19.47
CA THR A 78 -6.42 -1.08 19.99
C THR A 78 -7.52 -1.09 18.95
N GLN A 79 -7.60 -0.05 18.11
CA GLN A 79 -8.59 0.05 17.03
C GLN A 79 -8.29 -0.97 15.92
N TYR A 80 -7.03 -1.13 15.49
CA TYR A 80 -6.64 -2.20 14.56
C TYR A 80 -7.05 -3.57 15.07
N LYS A 81 -6.77 -3.86 16.36
CA LYS A 81 -7.13 -5.12 17.00
C LYS A 81 -8.65 -5.32 17.02
N THR A 82 -9.42 -4.28 17.36
CA THR A 82 -10.89 -4.33 17.38
C THR A 82 -11.46 -4.60 15.97
N ILE A 83 -10.97 -3.92 14.95
CA ILE A 83 -11.38 -4.12 13.56
C ILE A 83 -11.08 -5.56 13.14
N PHE A 84 -9.86 -6.04 13.43
CA PHE A 84 -9.46 -7.40 13.08
C PHE A 84 -10.33 -8.45 13.77
N VAL A 85 -10.57 -8.34 15.09
CA VAL A 85 -11.40 -9.29 15.84
C VAL A 85 -12.84 -9.35 15.28
N LYS A 86 -13.42 -8.21 14.93
CA LYS A 86 -14.73 -8.16 14.29
C LYS A 86 -14.73 -8.82 12.91
N TRP A 87 -13.72 -8.54 12.07
CA TRP A 87 -13.55 -9.19 10.78
C TRP A 87 -13.36 -10.71 10.92
N GLU A 88 -12.49 -11.14 11.83
CA GLU A 88 -12.22 -12.55 12.09
C GLU A 88 -13.48 -13.29 12.56
N SER A 89 -14.22 -12.70 13.51
CA SER A 89 -15.46 -13.27 14.02
C SER A 89 -16.49 -13.48 12.90
N GLY A 90 -16.68 -12.48 12.03
CA GLY A 90 -17.61 -12.60 10.88
C GLY A 90 -17.12 -13.58 9.83
N SER A 91 -15.80 -13.76 9.69
CA SER A 91 -15.17 -14.60 8.67
C SER A 91 -14.93 -16.04 9.13
N ARG A 92 -15.12 -16.35 10.40
CA ARG A 92 -14.78 -17.62 11.05
C ARG A 92 -15.16 -18.89 10.27
N PRO A 93 -16.34 -19.00 9.64
CA PRO A 93 -16.72 -20.21 8.90
C PRO A 93 -15.83 -20.52 7.69
N PHE A 94 -15.06 -19.55 7.21
CA PHE A 94 -14.26 -19.65 5.99
C PHE A 94 -12.74 -19.55 6.26
N LEU A 95 -12.35 -19.39 7.52
CA LEU A 95 -10.94 -19.30 7.92
C LEU A 95 -10.34 -20.69 8.09
N GLN A 96 -9.05 -20.80 7.77
CA GLN A 96 -8.30 -22.04 7.99
C GLN A 96 -7.90 -22.14 9.47
N PRO A 97 -8.03 -23.31 10.10
CA PRO A 97 -7.55 -23.52 11.45
C PRO A 97 -6.02 -23.36 11.50
N ASN A 98 -5.51 -22.85 12.62
CA ASN A 98 -4.07 -22.69 12.89
C ASN A 98 -3.30 -21.70 11.97
N HIS A 99 -3.99 -20.85 11.20
CA HIS A 99 -3.35 -19.78 10.45
C HIS A 99 -3.38 -18.47 11.24
N ASP A 100 -2.24 -17.78 11.32
CA ASP A 100 -2.13 -16.48 11.99
C ASP A 100 -2.56 -15.34 11.05
N TYR A 101 -3.85 -15.11 11.00
CA TYR A 101 -4.43 -14.03 10.19
C TYR A 101 -4.15 -12.64 10.75
N PHE A 102 -3.84 -12.50 12.05
CA PHE A 102 -3.51 -11.21 12.62
C PHE A 102 -2.15 -10.70 12.13
N THR A 103 -1.14 -11.56 12.14
CA THR A 103 0.17 -11.23 11.57
C THR A 103 0.06 -10.93 10.07
N GLU A 104 -0.75 -11.72 9.32
CA GLU A 104 -1.00 -11.43 7.90
C GLU A 104 -1.66 -10.07 7.71
N PHE A 105 -2.64 -9.72 8.54
CA PHE A 105 -3.33 -8.42 8.50
C PHE A 105 -2.35 -7.26 8.73
N LEU A 106 -1.51 -7.33 9.76
CA LEU A 106 -0.50 -6.30 10.03
C LEU A 106 0.49 -6.15 8.86
N ALA A 107 0.96 -7.27 8.31
CA ALA A 107 1.83 -7.24 7.13
C ALA A 107 1.15 -6.64 5.89
N LYS A 108 -0.20 -6.74 5.76
CA LYS A 108 -0.94 -6.05 4.70
C LYS A 108 -1.01 -4.55 4.96
N LEU A 109 -1.26 -4.13 6.20
CA LEU A 109 -1.25 -2.70 6.57
C LEU A 109 0.08 -2.04 6.23
N ASP A 110 1.20 -2.69 6.52
CA ASP A 110 2.54 -2.15 6.21
C ASP A 110 2.81 -2.07 4.70
N ARG A 111 2.21 -2.96 3.91
CA ARG A 111 2.42 -3.02 2.45
C ARG A 111 1.47 -2.15 1.65
N VAL A 112 0.39 -1.68 2.26
CA VAL A 112 -0.59 -0.82 1.57
C VAL A 112 -0.04 0.59 1.49
N THR A 113 0.32 0.98 0.27
CA THR A 113 0.78 2.33 -0.08
C THR A 113 -0.31 3.17 -0.74
N VAL A 114 -1.40 2.54 -1.21
CA VAL A 114 -2.52 3.21 -1.90
C VAL A 114 -3.81 2.97 -1.12
N PRO A 115 -4.33 3.97 -0.43
CA PRO A 115 -5.59 3.90 0.32
C PRO A 115 -6.79 3.55 -0.56
N LYS A 116 -7.85 3.04 0.05
CA LYS A 116 -9.13 2.89 -0.64
C LYS A 116 -9.77 4.26 -0.85
N GLY A 117 -10.23 4.51 -2.07
CA GLY A 117 -10.74 5.82 -2.49
C GLY A 117 -9.75 6.64 -3.30
N GLU A 118 -8.46 6.41 -3.15
CA GLU A 118 -7.43 6.88 -4.06
C GLU A 118 -7.45 6.04 -5.34
N THR A 119 -8.41 6.32 -6.20
CA THR A 119 -8.53 5.66 -7.49
C THR A 119 -7.62 6.33 -8.51
N LEU A 120 -7.20 5.57 -9.53
CA LEU A 120 -6.50 6.13 -10.69
C LEU A 120 -7.27 7.32 -11.30
N GLY A 121 -8.62 7.30 -11.21
CA GLY A 121 -9.45 8.41 -11.65
C GLY A 121 -9.27 9.68 -10.83
N ALA A 122 -9.17 9.58 -9.50
CA ALA A 122 -8.91 10.73 -8.63
C ALA A 122 -7.52 11.33 -8.91
N ALA A 123 -6.50 10.49 -9.01
CA ALA A 123 -5.15 10.92 -9.41
C ALA A 123 -5.15 11.59 -10.79
N PHE A 124 -5.93 11.07 -11.74
CA PHE A 124 -6.07 11.67 -13.08
C PHE A 124 -6.74 13.05 -13.04
N GLU A 125 -7.80 13.23 -12.25
CA GLU A 125 -8.44 14.54 -12.09
C GLU A 125 -7.51 15.58 -11.41
N ARG A 126 -6.66 15.16 -10.49
CA ARG A 126 -5.60 16.03 -9.94
C ARG A 126 -4.56 16.36 -11.00
N ALA A 127 -4.07 15.36 -11.73
CA ALA A 127 -3.09 15.54 -12.79
C ALA A 127 -3.52 16.55 -13.87
N LYS A 128 -4.81 16.63 -14.20
CA LYS A 128 -5.36 17.62 -15.14
C LYS A 128 -5.18 19.07 -14.69
N ARG A 129 -5.08 19.29 -13.37
CA ARG A 129 -4.94 20.65 -12.77
C ARG A 129 -3.49 21.08 -12.63
N LEU A 130 -2.56 20.15 -12.83
CA LEU A 130 -1.15 20.41 -12.63
C LEU A 130 -0.47 20.80 -13.95
N GLN A 131 0.60 21.58 -13.84
CA GLN A 131 1.48 21.80 -14.97
C GLN A 131 2.27 20.53 -15.27
N PRO A 132 2.49 20.20 -16.56
CA PRO A 132 3.30 19.08 -16.96
C PRO A 132 4.72 19.18 -16.38
N PRO A 133 5.35 18.05 -16.05
CA PRO A 133 6.75 18.01 -15.63
C PRO A 133 7.67 18.62 -16.68
N SER A 134 8.74 19.28 -16.25
CA SER A 134 9.65 20.01 -17.14
C SER A 134 10.21 19.14 -18.26
N LYS A 135 10.64 17.93 -17.96
CA LYS A 135 11.13 16.97 -18.96
C LYS A 135 10.08 16.51 -19.95
N ALA A 136 8.81 16.51 -19.57
CA ALA A 136 7.72 16.13 -20.46
C ALA A 136 7.36 17.23 -21.49
N LEU A 137 7.78 18.47 -21.27
CA LEU A 137 7.49 19.60 -22.17
C LEU A 137 8.15 19.45 -23.56
N VAL A 138 9.19 18.64 -23.69
CA VAL A 138 9.81 18.33 -24.99
C VAL A 138 8.88 17.50 -25.89
N ILE A 139 7.84 16.89 -25.32
CA ILE A 139 6.85 16.12 -26.07
C ILE A 139 5.68 17.05 -26.41
N THR A 140 5.39 17.21 -27.70
CA THR A 140 4.31 18.13 -28.15
C THR A 140 2.91 17.62 -27.86
N ASN A 141 2.73 16.30 -27.70
CA ASN A 141 1.44 15.69 -27.42
C ASN A 141 0.99 15.97 -25.98
N LYS A 142 -0.10 16.72 -25.84
CA LYS A 142 -0.67 17.14 -24.53
C LYS A 142 -1.13 15.96 -23.68
N ASP A 143 -1.63 14.90 -24.28
CA ASP A 143 -2.09 13.72 -23.54
C ASP A 143 -0.90 12.93 -22.97
N VAL A 144 0.24 12.91 -23.65
CA VAL A 144 1.48 12.34 -23.10
C VAL A 144 2.01 13.18 -21.94
N GLN A 145 1.91 14.51 -22.04
CA GLN A 145 2.24 15.41 -20.94
C GLN A 145 1.32 15.18 -19.73
N LEU A 146 0.01 14.97 -19.99
CA LEU A 146 -0.96 14.63 -18.92
C LEU A 146 -0.65 13.25 -18.30
N LEU A 147 -0.24 12.26 -19.09
CA LEU A 147 0.21 10.99 -18.57
C LEU A 147 1.45 11.15 -17.67
N ALA A 148 2.38 12.05 -18.02
CA ALA A 148 3.52 12.36 -17.18
C ALA A 148 3.08 12.98 -15.82
N SER A 149 2.11 13.92 -15.85
CA SER A 149 1.53 14.49 -14.62
C SER A 149 0.84 13.43 -13.77
N LEU A 150 0.11 12.50 -14.39
CA LEU A 150 -0.49 11.36 -13.69
C LEU A 150 0.58 10.47 -13.05
N CYS A 151 1.69 10.22 -13.73
CA CYS A 151 2.80 9.42 -13.17
C CYS A 151 3.44 10.12 -11.96
N ARG A 152 3.53 11.47 -11.95
CA ARG A 152 3.96 12.24 -10.78
C ARG A 152 3.03 12.04 -9.60
N GLU A 153 1.72 12.18 -9.80
CA GLU A 153 0.71 11.92 -8.76
C GLU A 153 0.82 10.50 -8.18
N LEU A 154 0.98 9.50 -9.06
CA LEU A 154 1.15 8.11 -8.61
C LEU A 154 2.45 7.90 -7.83
N GLN A 155 3.52 8.62 -8.16
CA GLN A 155 4.76 8.58 -7.40
C GLN A 155 4.62 9.24 -6.03
N GLU A 156 3.92 10.38 -5.93
CA GLU A 156 3.62 11.04 -4.65
C GLU A 156 2.84 10.11 -3.73
N MET A 157 1.82 9.41 -4.26
CA MET A 157 1.07 8.39 -3.52
C MET A 157 1.93 7.19 -3.10
N ALA A 158 2.90 6.78 -3.91
CA ALA A 158 3.81 5.67 -3.60
C ALA A 158 5.01 6.09 -2.72
N GLY A 159 5.21 7.39 -2.50
CA GLY A 159 6.35 7.94 -1.78
C GLY A 159 7.68 7.55 -2.43
N HIS A 160 8.58 6.94 -1.67
CA HIS A 160 9.88 6.48 -2.16
C HIS A 160 9.83 5.12 -2.89
N GLN A 161 8.69 4.44 -2.91
CA GLN A 161 8.55 3.15 -3.57
C GLN A 161 8.19 3.31 -5.06
N PRO A 162 8.55 2.34 -5.91
CA PRO A 162 8.13 2.39 -7.30
C PRO A 162 6.63 2.20 -7.40
N PHE A 163 5.96 3.08 -8.16
CA PHE A 163 4.52 2.99 -8.38
C PHE A 163 4.18 1.98 -9.48
N MET A 164 2.99 1.40 -9.37
CA MET A 164 2.46 0.46 -10.35
C MET A 164 1.67 1.21 -11.42
N LEU A 165 1.97 0.96 -12.70
CA LEU A 165 1.24 1.54 -13.83
C LEU A 165 0.53 0.44 -14.63
N HIS A 166 -0.76 0.28 -14.37
CA HIS A 166 -1.59 -0.70 -15.04
C HIS A 166 -2.07 -0.14 -16.38
N GLN A 167 -1.43 -0.51 -17.49
CA GLN A 167 -1.68 0.06 -18.82
C GLN A 167 -3.14 -0.03 -19.26
N THR A 168 -3.84 -1.15 -18.96
CA THR A 168 -5.26 -1.31 -19.27
C THR A 168 -6.16 -0.37 -18.49
N SER A 169 -5.81 -0.08 -17.23
CA SER A 169 -6.57 0.87 -16.40
C SER A 169 -6.32 2.32 -16.87
N VAL A 170 -5.09 2.66 -17.20
CA VAL A 170 -4.74 3.96 -17.77
C VAL A 170 -5.43 4.15 -19.12
N ALA A 171 -5.43 3.14 -19.99
CA ALA A 171 -6.12 3.16 -21.28
C ALA A 171 -7.62 3.49 -21.14
N LYS A 172 -8.28 2.92 -20.12
CA LYS A 172 -9.69 3.22 -19.82
C LYS A 172 -9.89 4.68 -19.39
N VAL A 173 -9.01 5.22 -18.56
CA VAL A 173 -9.11 6.60 -18.07
C VAL A 173 -8.88 7.62 -19.18
N PHE A 174 -7.98 7.33 -20.13
CA PHE A 174 -7.72 8.18 -21.30
C PHE A 174 -8.67 7.89 -22.47
N ALA A 175 -9.55 6.89 -22.37
CA ALA A 175 -10.40 6.40 -23.48
C ALA A 175 -9.59 6.01 -24.75
N LEU A 176 -8.44 5.37 -24.55
CA LEU A 176 -7.49 5.00 -25.59
C LEU A 176 -7.17 3.49 -25.59
N SER A 177 -6.47 3.03 -26.62
CA SER A 177 -5.99 1.65 -26.67
C SER A 177 -4.80 1.44 -25.71
N GLN A 178 -4.68 0.23 -25.17
CA GLN A 178 -3.51 -0.17 -24.37
C GLN A 178 -2.20 0.01 -25.15
N ARG A 179 -2.20 -0.25 -26.46
CA ARG A 179 -1.04 -0.06 -27.34
C ARG A 179 -0.60 1.40 -27.39
N THR A 180 -1.55 2.33 -27.46
CA THR A 180 -1.26 3.78 -27.42
C THR A 180 -0.58 4.14 -26.12
N ILE A 181 -1.12 3.69 -24.98
CA ILE A 181 -0.53 3.93 -23.66
C ILE A 181 0.87 3.32 -23.55
N SER A 182 1.08 2.12 -24.08
CA SER A 182 2.41 1.49 -24.11
C SER A 182 3.43 2.35 -24.88
N ASN A 183 3.05 2.89 -26.02
CA ASN A 183 3.90 3.79 -26.80
C ASN A 183 4.22 5.08 -26.05
N TRP A 184 3.25 5.65 -25.32
CA TRP A 184 3.45 6.85 -24.51
C TRP A 184 4.37 6.60 -23.33
N ILE A 185 4.23 5.47 -22.65
CA ILE A 185 5.16 5.05 -21.59
C ILE A 185 6.57 4.90 -22.16
N PHE A 186 6.71 4.34 -23.35
CA PHE A 186 8.01 4.24 -24.02
C PHE A 186 8.60 5.63 -24.27
N ALA A 187 7.81 6.57 -24.80
CA ALA A 187 8.25 7.95 -25.02
C ALA A 187 8.69 8.62 -23.71
N LEU A 188 7.91 8.49 -22.61
CA LEU A 188 8.25 9.04 -21.30
C LEU A 188 9.54 8.43 -20.71
N LYS A 189 9.81 7.15 -20.99
CA LYS A 189 11.10 6.52 -20.63
C LYS A 189 12.25 7.09 -21.45
N THR A 190 12.05 7.31 -22.74
CA THR A 190 13.08 7.84 -23.64
C THR A 190 13.50 9.25 -23.24
N VAL A 191 12.56 10.11 -22.84
CA VAL A 191 12.88 11.47 -22.37
C VAL A 191 13.29 11.53 -20.88
N GLY A 192 13.39 10.37 -20.21
CA GLY A 192 13.87 10.28 -18.82
C GLY A 192 12.89 10.75 -17.77
N VAL A 193 11.58 10.83 -18.07
CA VAL A 193 10.52 11.10 -17.08
C VAL A 193 10.20 9.85 -16.25
N LEU A 194 10.31 8.67 -16.87
CA LEU A 194 10.07 7.39 -16.21
C LEU A 194 11.30 6.49 -16.25
N LYS A 195 11.58 5.85 -15.13
CA LYS A 195 12.56 4.76 -15.03
C LYS A 195 11.85 3.46 -14.66
N LEU A 196 12.09 2.41 -15.42
CA LEU A 196 11.57 1.08 -15.08
C LEU A 196 12.28 0.56 -13.84
N ALA A 197 11.52 0.24 -12.80
CA ALA A 197 12.00 -0.40 -11.57
C ALA A 197 11.88 -1.92 -11.67
N GLU A 198 10.70 -2.40 -12.08
CA GLU A 198 10.41 -3.81 -12.22
C GLU A 198 9.61 -4.08 -13.49
N ALA A 199 10.03 -5.07 -14.25
CA ALA A 199 9.29 -5.48 -15.45
C ALA A 199 7.94 -6.15 -15.10
N ALA A 200 6.99 -6.03 -16.01
CA ALA A 200 5.73 -6.75 -15.90
C ALA A 200 5.95 -8.27 -15.97
N ILE A 201 5.19 -9.02 -15.20
CA ILE A 201 5.08 -10.48 -15.32
C ILE A 201 3.69 -10.75 -15.92
N PRO A 202 3.59 -11.39 -17.08
CA PRO A 202 2.31 -11.68 -17.71
C PRO A 202 1.36 -12.38 -16.74
N ASN A 203 0.11 -11.93 -16.68
CA ASN A 203 -0.96 -12.47 -15.83
C ASN A 203 -0.70 -12.44 -14.31
N ALA A 204 0.44 -11.91 -13.86
CA ALA A 204 0.79 -11.89 -12.44
C ALA A 204 1.01 -10.49 -11.90
N ARG A 205 1.77 -9.63 -12.58
CA ARG A 205 2.15 -8.31 -12.03
C ARG A 205 2.34 -7.28 -13.14
N ALA A 206 1.76 -6.08 -12.93
CA ALA A 206 2.04 -4.93 -13.78
C ALA A 206 3.49 -4.42 -13.56
N ALA A 207 4.03 -3.73 -14.56
CA ALA A 207 5.32 -3.07 -14.44
C ALA A 207 5.27 -1.97 -13.37
N ARG A 208 6.41 -1.76 -12.71
CA ARG A 208 6.61 -0.69 -11.74
C ARG A 208 7.64 0.30 -12.25
N TYR A 209 7.41 1.56 -11.92
CA TYR A 209 8.23 2.67 -12.39
C TYR A 209 8.57 3.61 -11.25
N TYR A 210 9.67 4.34 -11.42
CA TYR A 210 9.94 5.57 -10.71
C TYR A 210 9.66 6.75 -11.65
N PHE A 211 9.04 7.79 -11.11
CA PHE A 211 8.99 9.10 -11.74
C PHE A 211 10.28 9.86 -11.44
N ILE A 212 10.87 10.48 -12.46
CA ILE A 212 12.15 11.20 -12.35
C ILE A 212 11.97 12.57 -12.99
N GLU A 213 11.99 13.59 -12.16
CA GLU A 213 11.96 14.99 -12.57
C GLU A 213 13.36 15.56 -12.77
#